data_d69c3c1ba9698d126fc39e39d04ae11a
#
_entry.id   d69c3c1ba9698d126fc39e39d04ae11a
#
_cell.length_a   1.000
_cell.length_b   1.000
_cell.length_c   1.000
_cell.angle_alpha   90.00
_cell.angle_beta   90.00
_cell.angle_gamma   90.00
#
_symmetry.space_group_name_H-M   'P 1'
#
loop_
_entity.id
_entity.type
_entity.pdbx_description
1 polymer ?
#
loop_
_entity_poly.entity_id
_entity_poly.type
_entity_poly.pdbx_seq_one_letter_code
_entity_poly.pdbx_strand_id
1 'polypeptide(L)'
;MHADQVRALFDAKAAGWPAKYVAGGPLAGRLVQLAGAVGELVRPGGELLDLGCASGELARHLAASGYRVTGCDIAPTMLRQAATADVRSAVRWVRLEPCWQALPFADGGLDAVVSASVLEYVPDPGAVLAECARVLRPGGVLVCTVPDVTHPVRWLEWPLRLVAGTSLATVALAAGASRSALAGGASRRAGQYLAYLRASRQRRRTGWWCATARAAGLEPVRAGHAQPRAPLRMLIFVMSGGTRAGRPPLTQGNH
;
A
#
# COMPACT_ATOMS: atom_id res chain seq x y z
N MET A 1 -8.91 -11.60 13.75
CA MET A 1 -10.09 -11.76 12.84
C MET A 1 -10.02 -10.86 11.59
N HIS A 2 -9.94 -9.52 11.66
CA HIS A 2 -9.84 -8.68 10.44
C HIS A 2 -8.53 -8.85 9.69
N ALA A 3 -7.41 -8.84 10.36
CA ALA A 3 -6.10 -9.00 9.75
C ALA A 3 -5.93 -10.37 9.06
N ASP A 4 -6.52 -11.43 9.59
CA ASP A 4 -6.55 -12.75 8.94
C ASP A 4 -7.39 -12.76 7.68
N GLN A 5 -8.49 -12.02 7.64
CA GLN A 5 -9.29 -11.84 6.43
C GLN A 5 -8.50 -11.09 5.35
N VAL A 6 -7.73 -10.06 5.73
CA VAL A 6 -6.83 -9.33 4.82
C VAL A 6 -5.75 -10.25 4.30
N ARG A 7 -5.07 -11.02 5.17
CA ARG A 7 -4.07 -12.01 4.78
C ARG A 7 -4.64 -13.01 3.77
N ALA A 8 -5.76 -13.65 4.09
CA ALA A 8 -6.41 -14.61 3.21
C ALA A 8 -6.81 -14.01 1.85
N LEU A 9 -7.29 -12.75 1.84
CA LEU A 9 -7.61 -12.03 0.61
C LEU A 9 -6.39 -11.86 -0.30
N PHE A 10 -5.22 -11.51 0.26
CA PHE A 10 -4.00 -11.32 -0.52
C PHE A 10 -3.36 -12.66 -0.91
N ASP A 11 -3.37 -13.67 -0.04
CA ASP A 11 -2.96 -15.02 -0.42
C ASP A 11 -3.76 -15.56 -1.61
N ALA A 12 -5.07 -15.36 -1.62
CA ALA A 12 -5.92 -15.77 -2.74
C ALA A 12 -5.67 -14.99 -4.04
N LYS A 13 -5.10 -13.78 -3.97
CA LYS A 13 -4.76 -12.94 -5.13
C LYS A 13 -3.34 -13.15 -5.64
N ALA A 14 -2.51 -13.90 -4.94
CA ALA A 14 -1.08 -13.98 -5.20
C ALA A 14 -0.77 -14.43 -6.64
N ALA A 15 -1.40 -15.50 -7.15
CA ALA A 15 -1.13 -16.04 -8.47
C ALA A 15 -1.24 -15.02 -9.62
N GLY A 16 -2.20 -14.08 -9.54
CA GLY A 16 -2.40 -13.05 -10.58
C GLY A 16 -1.79 -11.69 -10.24
N TRP A 17 -1.06 -11.58 -9.13
CA TRP A 17 -0.59 -10.28 -8.66
C TRP A 17 0.53 -9.68 -9.53
N PRO A 18 1.57 -10.42 -9.95
CA PRO A 18 2.65 -9.90 -10.79
C PRO A 18 2.16 -9.34 -12.13
N ALA A 19 1.11 -9.95 -12.72
CA ALA A 19 0.54 -9.48 -13.98
C ALA A 19 0.00 -8.04 -13.94
N LYS A 20 -0.24 -7.48 -12.76
CA LYS A 20 -0.68 -6.08 -12.61
C LYS A 20 0.45 -5.07 -12.83
N TYR A 21 1.70 -5.50 -12.75
CA TYR A 21 2.89 -4.65 -12.85
C TYR A 21 3.60 -4.74 -14.19
N VAL A 22 3.19 -5.64 -15.08
CA VAL A 22 3.73 -5.68 -16.45
C VAL A 22 3.38 -4.40 -17.22
N ALA A 23 4.08 -4.14 -18.31
CA ALA A 23 3.81 -2.98 -19.18
C ALA A 23 2.32 -2.93 -19.58
N GLY A 24 1.68 -1.79 -19.36
CA GLY A 24 0.23 -1.62 -19.56
C GLY A 24 -0.65 -2.17 -18.44
N GLY A 25 -0.09 -2.83 -17.45
CA GLY A 25 -0.83 -3.31 -16.28
C GLY A 25 -1.30 -2.17 -15.36
N PRO A 26 -2.36 -2.40 -14.55
CA PRO A 26 -3.01 -1.36 -13.78
C PRO A 26 -2.14 -0.76 -12.66
N LEU A 27 -1.03 -1.39 -12.30
CA LEU A 27 -0.13 -0.94 -11.23
C LEU A 27 1.26 -0.53 -11.74
N ALA A 28 1.57 -0.70 -13.04
CA ALA A 28 2.88 -0.36 -13.61
C ALA A 28 3.26 1.11 -13.39
N GLY A 29 2.35 2.03 -13.70
CA GLY A 29 2.60 3.47 -13.49
C GLY A 29 2.76 3.86 -12.02
N ARG A 30 2.06 3.17 -11.09
CA ARG A 30 2.21 3.41 -9.65
C ARG A 30 3.61 3.03 -9.14
N LEU A 31 4.16 1.93 -9.65
CA LEU A 31 5.52 1.51 -9.33
C LEU A 31 6.52 2.60 -9.70
N VAL A 32 6.46 3.08 -10.94
CA VAL A 32 7.36 4.14 -11.44
C VAL A 32 7.26 5.41 -10.61
N GLN A 33 6.05 5.82 -10.25
CA GLN A 33 5.84 7.03 -9.44
C GLN A 33 6.35 6.90 -8.01
N LEU A 34 6.13 5.75 -7.35
CA LEU A 34 6.64 5.51 -6.01
C LEU A 34 8.17 5.43 -6.01
N ALA A 35 8.75 4.72 -6.97
CA ALA A 35 10.21 4.65 -7.12
C ALA A 35 10.82 6.01 -7.44
N GLY A 36 10.18 6.80 -8.32
CA GLY A 36 10.60 8.17 -8.63
C GLY A 36 10.58 9.06 -7.39
N ALA A 37 9.50 9.02 -6.59
CA ALA A 37 9.40 9.79 -5.36
C ALA A 37 10.50 9.43 -4.34
N VAL A 38 10.85 8.14 -4.24
CA VAL A 38 11.98 7.70 -3.42
C VAL A 38 13.30 8.25 -3.98
N GLY A 39 13.52 8.14 -5.30
CA GLY A 39 14.75 8.61 -5.95
C GLY A 39 14.99 10.12 -5.82
N GLU A 40 13.92 10.92 -5.75
CA GLU A 40 14.01 12.36 -5.49
C GLU A 40 14.44 12.68 -4.04
N LEU A 41 14.12 11.83 -3.07
CA LEU A 41 14.20 12.13 -1.65
C LEU A 41 15.32 11.36 -0.92
N VAL A 42 15.69 10.20 -1.43
CA VAL A 42 16.66 9.31 -0.78
C VAL A 42 17.83 9.06 -1.73
N ARG A 43 19.06 9.14 -1.21
CA ARG A 43 20.26 8.83 -1.99
C ARG A 43 20.39 7.31 -2.22
N PRO A 44 20.95 6.85 -3.34
CA PRO A 44 21.34 5.45 -3.52
C PRO A 44 22.17 4.93 -2.35
N GLY A 45 22.04 3.65 -2.03
CA GLY A 45 22.64 3.04 -0.84
C GLY A 45 21.83 3.23 0.44
N GLY A 46 20.71 3.95 0.42
CA GLY A 46 19.81 4.13 1.57
C GLY A 46 19.12 2.82 1.99
N GLU A 47 18.79 2.73 3.29
CA GLU A 47 18.04 1.63 3.89
C GLU A 47 16.54 1.86 3.74
N LEU A 48 15.85 0.99 3.01
CA LEU A 48 14.42 1.13 2.71
C LEU A 48 13.59 -0.04 3.23
N LEU A 49 12.38 0.28 3.69
CA LEU A 49 11.32 -0.70 3.96
C LEU A 49 10.21 -0.57 2.91
N ASP A 50 9.88 -1.65 2.23
CA ASP A 50 8.63 -1.79 1.48
C ASP A 50 7.61 -2.51 2.37
N LEU A 51 6.74 -1.73 3.02
CA LEU A 51 5.72 -2.23 3.95
C LEU A 51 4.46 -2.64 3.19
N GLY A 52 4.12 -3.93 3.24
CA GLY A 52 3.09 -4.56 2.43
C GLY A 52 3.57 -4.78 0.99
N CYS A 53 4.76 -5.35 0.86
CA CYS A 53 5.48 -5.51 -0.41
C CYS A 53 4.80 -6.46 -1.41
N ALA A 54 3.82 -7.24 -1.00
CA ALA A 54 3.14 -8.25 -1.80
C ALA A 54 4.16 -9.17 -2.52
N SER A 55 4.05 -9.36 -3.85
CA SER A 55 5.00 -10.17 -4.64
C SER A 55 6.31 -9.44 -4.99
N GLY A 56 6.58 -8.29 -4.36
CA GLY A 56 7.91 -7.67 -4.28
C GLY A 56 8.35 -6.88 -5.49
N GLU A 57 7.48 -6.50 -6.42
CA GLU A 57 7.85 -5.78 -7.64
C GLU A 57 8.51 -4.43 -7.33
N LEU A 58 7.94 -3.66 -6.39
CA LEU A 58 8.51 -2.38 -5.98
C LEU A 58 9.82 -2.57 -5.24
N ALA A 59 9.88 -3.50 -4.30
CA ALA A 59 11.10 -3.78 -3.54
C ALA A 59 12.27 -4.17 -4.44
N ARG A 60 12.05 -5.09 -5.41
CA ARG A 60 13.09 -5.47 -6.39
C ARG A 60 13.50 -4.31 -7.29
N HIS A 61 12.55 -3.47 -7.71
CA HIS A 61 12.86 -2.29 -8.53
C HIS A 61 13.74 -1.30 -7.76
N LEU A 62 13.43 -1.04 -6.49
CA LEU A 62 14.24 -0.17 -5.63
C LEU A 62 15.63 -0.77 -5.37
N ALA A 63 15.72 -2.08 -5.12
CA ALA A 63 17.00 -2.75 -4.96
C ALA A 63 17.88 -2.68 -6.24
N ALA A 64 17.25 -2.86 -7.42
CA ALA A 64 17.93 -2.68 -8.70
C ALA A 64 18.40 -1.23 -8.94
N SER A 65 17.78 -0.25 -8.27
CA SER A 65 18.18 1.16 -8.27
C SER A 65 19.26 1.49 -7.22
N GLY A 66 19.83 0.48 -6.58
CA GLY A 66 20.99 0.62 -5.67
C GLY A 66 20.61 0.91 -4.21
N TYR A 67 19.37 0.64 -3.79
CA TYR A 67 18.96 0.74 -2.39
C TYR A 67 19.11 -0.61 -1.65
N ARG A 68 19.33 -0.57 -0.35
CA ARG A 68 19.23 -1.75 0.53
C ARG A 68 17.77 -1.87 0.99
N VAL A 69 17.07 -2.88 0.49
CA VAL A 69 15.62 -2.98 0.66
C VAL A 69 15.26 -4.19 1.51
N THR A 70 14.38 -3.96 2.49
CA THR A 70 13.64 -5.02 3.16
C THR A 70 12.18 -4.95 2.75
N GLY A 71 11.62 -6.04 2.21
CA GLY A 71 10.19 -6.18 1.91
C GLY A 71 9.48 -6.93 3.03
N CYS A 72 8.42 -6.33 3.59
CA CYS A 72 7.59 -6.94 4.64
C CYS A 72 6.16 -7.14 4.16
N ASP A 73 5.57 -8.31 4.46
CA ASP A 73 4.15 -8.58 4.20
C ASP A 73 3.59 -9.59 5.22
N ILE A 74 2.27 -9.57 5.43
CA ILE A 74 1.54 -10.52 6.27
C ILE A 74 1.13 -11.78 5.49
N ALA A 75 1.10 -11.73 4.14
CA ALA A 75 0.65 -12.81 3.26
C ALA A 75 1.82 -13.71 2.85
N PRO A 76 1.93 -14.92 3.42
CA PRO A 76 3.08 -15.81 3.15
C PRO A 76 3.17 -16.25 1.69
N THR A 77 2.03 -16.36 0.98
CA THR A 77 2.04 -16.72 -0.44
C THR A 77 2.63 -15.61 -1.31
N MET A 78 2.36 -14.34 -0.97
CA MET A 78 2.99 -13.19 -1.63
C MET A 78 4.51 -13.19 -1.41
N LEU A 79 4.97 -13.38 -0.17
CA LEU A 79 6.40 -13.41 0.14
C LEU A 79 7.15 -14.57 -0.53
N ARG A 80 6.53 -15.76 -0.63
CA ARG A 80 7.12 -16.86 -1.40
C ARG A 80 7.31 -16.48 -2.87
N GLN A 81 6.34 -15.84 -3.50
CA GLN A 81 6.47 -15.35 -4.88
C GLN A 81 7.55 -14.27 -4.99
N ALA A 82 7.59 -13.33 -4.04
CA ALA A 82 8.60 -12.29 -4.00
C ALA A 82 10.01 -12.88 -3.95
N ALA A 83 10.26 -13.82 -3.03
CA ALA A 83 11.55 -14.50 -2.88
C ALA A 83 11.92 -15.34 -4.12
N THR A 84 10.96 -16.07 -4.72
CA THR A 84 11.21 -16.85 -5.94
C THR A 84 11.56 -15.96 -7.13
N ALA A 85 10.96 -14.78 -7.23
CA ALA A 85 11.21 -13.84 -8.32
C ALA A 85 12.48 -12.99 -8.10
N ASP A 86 13.06 -12.99 -6.89
CA ASP A 86 14.28 -12.26 -6.55
C ASP A 86 15.54 -13.13 -6.80
N VAL A 87 15.80 -13.41 -8.06
CA VAL A 87 16.91 -14.28 -8.50
C VAL A 87 18.31 -13.78 -8.10
N ARG A 88 18.43 -12.50 -7.74
CA ARG A 88 19.70 -11.89 -7.29
C ARG A 88 19.82 -11.85 -5.77
N SER A 89 18.80 -12.29 -5.04
CA SER A 89 18.71 -12.18 -3.57
C SER A 89 19.03 -10.76 -3.07
N ALA A 90 18.54 -9.76 -3.80
CA ALA A 90 18.86 -8.36 -3.58
C ALA A 90 17.97 -7.71 -2.52
N VAL A 91 16.91 -8.40 -2.07
CA VAL A 91 15.93 -7.91 -1.09
C VAL A 91 15.88 -8.86 0.10
N ARG A 92 15.84 -8.30 1.29
CA ARG A 92 15.52 -9.06 2.50
C ARG A 92 14.02 -9.19 2.65
N TRP A 93 13.49 -10.41 2.67
CA TRP A 93 12.06 -10.68 2.83
C TRP A 93 11.74 -11.04 4.28
N VAL A 94 10.76 -10.35 4.87
CA VAL A 94 10.35 -10.53 6.26
C VAL A 94 8.85 -10.72 6.33
N ARG A 95 8.41 -11.82 6.94
CA ARG A 95 7.00 -12.04 7.24
C ARG A 95 6.63 -11.30 8.51
N LEU A 96 5.55 -10.52 8.46
CA LEU A 96 4.91 -9.94 9.62
C LEU A 96 3.73 -10.82 10.05
N GLU A 97 3.49 -10.89 11.35
CA GLU A 97 2.26 -11.50 11.83
C GLU A 97 1.05 -10.60 11.54
N PRO A 98 -0.16 -11.17 11.31
CA PRO A 98 -1.33 -10.36 10.93
C PRO A 98 -1.69 -9.24 11.91
N CYS A 99 -1.35 -9.39 13.17
CA CYS A 99 -1.62 -8.42 14.24
C CYS A 99 -0.32 -7.84 14.83
N TRP A 100 0.71 -7.65 14.00
CA TRP A 100 1.97 -7.08 14.44
C TRP A 100 1.77 -5.71 15.12
N GLN A 101 2.53 -5.47 16.21
CA GLN A 101 2.50 -4.24 16.99
C GLN A 101 3.74 -3.38 16.74
N ALA A 102 4.85 -4.02 16.37
CA ALA A 102 6.12 -3.37 16.11
C ALA A 102 6.75 -3.93 14.83
N LEU A 103 7.41 -3.07 14.08
CA LEU A 103 8.24 -3.45 12.94
C LEU A 103 9.61 -3.96 13.45
N PRO A 104 10.17 -5.01 12.82
CA PRO A 104 11.43 -5.62 13.27
C PRO A 104 12.67 -4.79 12.86
N PHE A 105 12.64 -3.50 13.18
CA PHE A 105 13.72 -2.54 12.90
C PHE A 105 13.98 -1.69 14.14
N ALA A 106 15.25 -1.29 14.29
CA ALA A 106 15.65 -0.35 15.32
C ALA A 106 15.05 1.04 15.08
N ASP A 107 14.96 1.84 16.13
CA ASP A 107 14.57 3.25 16.06
C ASP A 107 15.56 4.01 15.17
N GLY A 108 15.03 4.81 14.25
CA GLY A 108 15.86 5.63 13.38
C GLY A 108 16.76 4.86 12.42
N GLY A 109 16.48 3.59 12.15
CA GLY A 109 17.32 2.72 11.32
C GLY A 109 17.12 2.88 9.81
N LEU A 110 16.04 3.54 9.35
CA LEU A 110 15.65 3.58 7.95
C LEU A 110 15.69 4.98 7.35
N ASP A 111 16.12 5.06 6.09
CA ASP A 111 16.06 6.26 5.25
C ASP A 111 14.66 6.53 4.71
N ALA A 112 13.95 5.47 4.33
CA ALA A 112 12.57 5.57 3.91
C ALA A 112 11.74 4.33 4.23
N VAL A 113 10.43 4.59 4.40
CA VAL A 113 9.38 3.58 4.35
C VAL A 113 8.50 3.86 3.14
N VAL A 114 8.26 2.84 2.31
CA VAL A 114 7.29 2.90 1.23
C VAL A 114 6.13 1.99 1.57
N SER A 115 4.89 2.46 1.40
CA SER A 115 3.69 1.69 1.75
C SER A 115 2.59 1.88 0.71
N ALA A 116 2.49 0.93 -0.21
CA ALA A 116 1.60 1.01 -1.35
C ALA A 116 0.24 0.36 -1.08
N SER A 117 -0.78 1.13 -0.73
CA SER A 117 -2.14 0.63 -0.45
C SER A 117 -2.20 -0.39 0.68
N VAL A 118 -1.57 -0.10 1.81
CA VAL A 118 -1.60 -0.92 3.04
C VAL A 118 -2.49 -0.28 4.09
N LEU A 119 -2.35 1.04 4.28
CA LEU A 119 -3.01 1.78 5.36
C LEU A 119 -4.54 1.68 5.32
N GLU A 120 -5.12 1.36 4.18
CA GLU A 120 -6.55 1.15 4.04
C GLU A 120 -7.06 -0.17 4.68
N TYR A 121 -6.15 -1.13 4.92
CA TYR A 121 -6.47 -2.45 5.45
C TYR A 121 -6.17 -2.62 6.93
N VAL A 122 -5.40 -1.72 7.53
CA VAL A 122 -5.00 -1.85 8.93
C VAL A 122 -6.11 -1.39 9.87
N PRO A 123 -6.26 -2.04 11.05
CA PRO A 123 -7.26 -1.64 12.05
C PRO A 123 -7.01 -0.24 12.60
N ASP A 124 -5.76 0.06 12.92
CA ASP A 124 -5.29 1.34 13.46
C ASP A 124 -4.18 1.93 12.60
N PRO A 125 -4.51 2.84 11.66
CA PRO A 125 -3.52 3.53 10.87
C PRO A 125 -2.62 4.46 11.68
N GLY A 126 -3.09 4.98 12.81
CA GLY A 126 -2.30 5.85 13.68
C GLY A 126 -1.12 5.09 14.29
N ALA A 127 -1.36 3.89 14.80
CA ALA A 127 -0.31 3.01 15.32
C ALA A 127 0.71 2.64 14.22
N VAL A 128 0.24 2.35 13.00
CA VAL A 128 1.15 2.04 11.87
C VAL A 128 1.98 3.26 11.48
N LEU A 129 1.40 4.45 11.45
CA LEU A 129 2.14 5.69 11.16
C LEU A 129 3.16 6.01 12.27
N ALA A 130 2.82 5.75 13.54
CA ALA A 130 3.75 5.90 14.65
C ALA A 130 4.94 4.91 14.56
N GLU A 131 4.70 3.68 14.15
CA GLU A 131 5.76 2.70 13.89
C GLU A 131 6.63 3.09 12.70
N CYS A 132 6.03 3.60 11.61
CA CYS A 132 6.80 4.16 10.51
C CYS A 132 7.70 5.33 10.97
N ALA A 133 7.17 6.21 11.81
CA ALA A 133 7.94 7.31 12.39
C ALA A 133 9.08 6.80 13.28
N ARG A 134 8.83 5.81 14.14
CA ARG A 134 9.85 5.24 15.02
C ARG A 134 11.04 4.66 14.25
N VAL A 135 10.79 3.92 13.20
CA VAL A 135 11.86 3.27 12.42
C VAL A 135 12.57 4.21 11.46
N LEU A 136 11.97 5.35 11.11
CA LEU A 136 12.59 6.36 10.28
C LEU A 136 13.58 7.20 11.07
N ARG A 137 14.77 7.43 10.50
CA ARG A 137 15.71 8.40 11.05
C ARG A 137 15.17 9.83 10.93
N PRO A 138 15.68 10.77 11.73
CA PRO A 138 15.39 12.19 11.53
C PRO A 138 15.65 12.61 10.07
N GLY A 139 14.67 13.25 9.43
CA GLY A 139 14.68 13.58 8.01
C GLY A 139 14.48 12.40 7.05
N GLY A 140 14.23 11.20 7.56
CA GLY A 140 13.75 10.05 6.78
C GLY A 140 12.35 10.28 6.23
N VAL A 141 11.94 9.54 5.20
CA VAL A 141 10.70 9.82 4.48
C VAL A 141 9.74 8.62 4.49
N LEU A 142 8.44 8.91 4.64
CA LEU A 142 7.36 7.97 4.39
C LEU A 142 6.70 8.33 3.05
N VAL A 143 6.70 7.40 2.10
CA VAL A 143 5.96 7.51 0.84
C VAL A 143 4.85 6.49 0.86
N CYS A 144 3.59 6.93 0.91
CA CYS A 144 2.47 5.98 0.96
C CYS A 144 1.36 6.34 -0.03
N THR A 145 0.55 5.35 -0.37
CA THR A 145 -0.69 5.57 -1.11
C THR A 145 -1.90 5.19 -0.29
N VAL A 146 -2.93 6.03 -0.36
CA VAL A 146 -4.20 5.87 0.35
C VAL A 146 -5.38 6.07 -0.61
N PRO A 147 -6.59 5.53 -0.32
CA PRO A 147 -7.76 5.76 -1.15
C PRO A 147 -8.11 7.24 -1.26
N ASP A 148 -8.33 7.71 -2.49
CA ASP A 148 -8.94 9.03 -2.72
C ASP A 148 -10.45 8.93 -2.56
N VAL A 149 -10.95 9.36 -1.41
CA VAL A 149 -12.40 9.31 -1.11
C VAL A 149 -13.21 10.33 -1.92
N THR A 150 -12.55 11.29 -2.56
CA THR A 150 -13.22 12.30 -3.40
C THR A 150 -13.37 11.84 -4.85
N HIS A 151 -12.70 10.74 -5.23
CA HIS A 151 -12.76 10.23 -6.59
C HIS A 151 -14.16 9.70 -6.96
N PRO A 152 -14.74 10.04 -8.14
CA PRO A 152 -16.11 9.68 -8.51
C PRO A 152 -16.43 8.18 -8.44
N VAL A 153 -15.45 7.32 -8.72
CA VAL A 153 -15.63 5.86 -8.63
C VAL A 153 -16.06 5.42 -7.22
N ARG A 154 -15.75 6.20 -6.19
CA ARG A 154 -16.13 5.90 -4.80
C ARG A 154 -17.63 6.06 -4.55
N TRP A 155 -18.30 6.89 -5.33
CA TRP A 155 -19.76 7.05 -5.25
C TRP A 155 -20.47 5.79 -5.75
N LEU A 156 -19.92 5.12 -6.77
CA LEU A 156 -20.43 3.84 -7.27
C LEU A 156 -20.17 2.68 -6.28
N GLU A 157 -19.16 2.79 -5.43
CA GLU A 157 -18.86 1.79 -4.41
C GLU A 157 -19.82 1.88 -3.21
N TRP A 158 -20.46 3.02 -2.96
CA TRP A 158 -21.29 3.23 -1.79
C TRP A 158 -22.47 2.22 -1.71
N PRO A 159 -23.31 2.05 -2.73
CA PRO A 159 -24.38 1.06 -2.71
C PRO A 159 -23.83 -0.38 -2.64
N LEU A 160 -22.70 -0.67 -3.31
CA LEU A 160 -22.08 -1.99 -3.26
C LEU A 160 -21.59 -2.36 -1.85
N ARG A 161 -21.21 -1.38 -1.03
CA ARG A 161 -20.82 -1.59 0.35
C ARG A 161 -21.98 -1.95 1.28
N LEU A 162 -23.15 -1.38 1.06
CA LEU A 162 -24.36 -1.75 1.79
C LEU A 162 -24.68 -3.23 1.58
N VAL A 163 -24.46 -3.71 0.36
CA VAL A 163 -24.68 -5.11 -0.04
C VAL A 163 -23.49 -6.00 0.32
N ALA A 164 -22.29 -5.47 0.46
CA ALA A 164 -21.09 -6.24 0.82
C ALA A 164 -21.19 -6.89 2.22
N GLY A 165 -22.07 -6.42 3.09
CA GLY A 165 -22.39 -7.05 4.37
C GLY A 165 -23.21 -8.35 4.24
N THR A 166 -23.91 -8.54 3.12
CA THR A 166 -24.73 -9.71 2.84
C THR A 166 -23.93 -10.75 2.01
N SER A 167 -24.33 -12.01 2.07
CA SER A 167 -23.73 -13.05 1.24
C SER A 167 -24.00 -12.76 -0.24
N LEU A 168 -23.00 -12.97 -1.11
CA LEU A 168 -23.19 -12.90 -2.57
C LEU A 168 -24.31 -13.83 -3.05
N ALA A 169 -24.49 -14.99 -2.39
CA ALA A 169 -25.56 -15.91 -2.66
C ALA A 169 -26.93 -15.29 -2.35
N THR A 170 -27.05 -14.52 -1.26
CA THR A 170 -28.29 -13.84 -0.89
C THR A 170 -28.65 -12.73 -1.87
N VAL A 171 -27.64 -11.97 -2.34
CA VAL A 171 -27.85 -10.90 -3.34
C VAL A 171 -28.21 -11.48 -4.71
N ALA A 172 -27.56 -12.56 -5.13
CA ALA A 172 -27.82 -13.19 -6.40
C ALA A 172 -29.19 -13.91 -6.42
N LEU A 173 -29.60 -14.52 -5.30
CA LEU A 173 -30.93 -15.10 -5.12
C LEU A 173 -32.01 -14.01 -5.15
N ALA A 174 -31.79 -12.90 -4.50
CA ALA A 174 -32.71 -11.75 -4.52
C ALA A 174 -32.82 -11.11 -5.92
N ALA A 175 -31.77 -11.21 -6.74
CA ALA A 175 -31.76 -10.75 -8.14
C ALA A 175 -32.22 -11.82 -9.16
N GLY A 176 -32.73 -12.99 -8.71
CA GLY A 176 -33.23 -14.05 -9.60
C GLY A 176 -32.14 -14.79 -10.41
N ALA A 177 -30.86 -14.66 -10.02
CA ALA A 177 -29.77 -15.28 -10.73
C ALA A 177 -29.68 -16.80 -10.44
N SER A 178 -29.54 -17.61 -11.48
CA SER A 178 -29.33 -19.05 -11.33
C SER A 178 -27.97 -19.41 -10.74
N ARG A 179 -27.87 -20.55 -10.04
CA ARG A 179 -26.61 -21.05 -9.47
C ARG A 179 -25.48 -21.20 -10.51
N SER A 180 -25.81 -21.45 -11.77
CA SER A 180 -24.83 -21.55 -12.88
C SER A 180 -24.22 -20.20 -13.26
N ALA A 181 -25.01 -19.09 -13.15
CA ALA A 181 -24.47 -17.74 -13.40
C ALA A 181 -23.47 -17.31 -12.33
N LEU A 182 -23.53 -17.87 -11.13
CA LEU A 182 -22.58 -17.62 -10.03
C LEU A 182 -21.22 -18.29 -10.22
N ALA A 183 -21.11 -19.30 -11.09
CA ALA A 183 -19.87 -20.05 -11.33
C ALA A 183 -18.94 -19.40 -12.36
N GLY A 184 -19.38 -18.37 -13.08
CA GLY A 184 -18.62 -17.72 -14.15
C GLY A 184 -17.49 -16.79 -13.68
N GLY A 185 -16.55 -16.45 -14.58
CA GLY A 185 -15.42 -15.57 -14.30
C GLY A 185 -15.83 -14.15 -13.82
N ALA A 186 -16.99 -13.63 -14.27
CA ALA A 186 -17.54 -12.37 -13.83
C ALA A 186 -17.95 -12.41 -12.34
N SER A 187 -18.53 -13.52 -11.88
CA SER A 187 -18.91 -13.74 -10.49
C SER A 187 -17.69 -13.82 -9.56
N ARG A 188 -16.60 -14.45 -10.00
CA ARG A 188 -15.33 -14.48 -9.24
C ARG A 188 -14.74 -13.09 -9.09
N ARG A 189 -14.75 -12.26 -10.14
CA ARG A 189 -14.25 -10.86 -10.08
C ARG A 189 -15.11 -10.00 -9.13
N ALA A 190 -16.44 -10.14 -9.22
CA ALA A 190 -17.36 -9.46 -8.31
C ALA A 190 -17.13 -9.88 -6.85
N GLY A 191 -16.94 -11.18 -6.59
CA GLY A 191 -16.63 -11.69 -5.26
C GLY A 191 -15.31 -11.15 -4.70
N GLN A 192 -14.28 -11.11 -5.52
CA GLN A 192 -12.98 -10.53 -5.14
C GLN A 192 -13.09 -9.01 -4.86
N TYR A 193 -13.92 -8.31 -5.61
CA TYR A 193 -14.14 -6.89 -5.40
C TYR A 193 -14.93 -6.61 -4.10
N LEU A 194 -15.96 -7.40 -3.81
CA LEU A 194 -16.69 -7.30 -2.55
C LEU A 194 -15.79 -7.66 -1.34
N ALA A 195 -14.94 -8.66 -1.46
CA ALA A 195 -13.95 -8.97 -0.44
C ALA A 195 -12.97 -7.81 -0.21
N TYR A 196 -12.52 -7.14 -1.28
CA TYR A 196 -11.75 -5.90 -1.18
C TYR A 196 -12.52 -4.81 -0.45
N LEU A 197 -13.80 -4.56 -0.81
CA LEU A 197 -14.62 -3.54 -0.16
C LEU A 197 -14.82 -3.80 1.34
N ARG A 198 -14.90 -5.06 1.76
CA ARG A 198 -15.00 -5.46 3.17
C ARG A 198 -13.68 -5.26 3.92
N ALA A 199 -12.57 -5.58 3.27
CA ALA A 199 -11.23 -5.49 3.85
C ALA A 199 -10.71 -4.04 3.94
N SER A 200 -11.00 -3.20 2.94
CA SER A 200 -10.59 -1.79 2.87
C SER A 200 -11.48 -0.92 3.76
N ARG A 201 -11.12 -0.80 5.04
CA ARG A 201 -11.93 -0.12 6.06
C ARG A 201 -11.61 1.36 6.21
N GLN A 202 -10.36 1.76 5.97
CA GLN A 202 -9.90 3.12 6.22
C GLN A 202 -10.16 4.01 5.00
N ARG A 203 -11.25 4.79 5.09
CA ARG A 203 -11.64 5.75 4.07
C ARG A 203 -11.70 7.14 4.68
N ARG A 204 -10.57 7.80 4.66
CA ARG A 204 -10.38 9.11 5.27
C ARG A 204 -9.97 10.13 4.21
N ARG A 205 -10.37 11.38 4.42
CA ARG A 205 -9.91 12.49 3.58
C ARG A 205 -8.41 12.73 3.80
N THR A 206 -7.73 13.32 2.82
CA THR A 206 -6.30 13.64 2.89
C THR A 206 -5.93 14.41 4.17
N GLY A 207 -6.75 15.38 4.56
CA GLY A 207 -6.52 16.14 5.80
C GLY A 207 -6.46 15.29 7.06
N TRP A 208 -7.27 14.23 7.15
CA TRP A 208 -7.24 13.29 8.27
C TRP A 208 -5.91 12.52 8.30
N TRP A 209 -5.46 12.03 7.13
CA TRP A 209 -4.17 11.32 7.00
C TRP A 209 -3.00 12.22 7.42
N CYS A 210 -3.01 13.49 6.97
CA CYS A 210 -1.99 14.46 7.33
C CYS A 210 -2.01 14.78 8.83
N ALA A 211 -3.18 14.94 9.44
CA ALA A 211 -3.29 15.20 10.88
C ALA A 211 -2.81 14.01 11.72
N THR A 212 -3.19 12.79 11.34
CA THR A 212 -2.76 11.56 12.02
C THR A 212 -1.24 11.34 11.89
N ALA A 213 -0.68 11.62 10.71
CA ALA A 213 0.77 11.54 10.48
C ALA A 213 1.53 12.57 11.33
N ARG A 214 1.04 13.82 11.42
CA ARG A 214 1.65 14.84 12.29
C ARG A 214 1.64 14.44 13.77
N ALA A 215 0.56 13.83 14.24
CA ALA A 215 0.51 13.32 15.60
C ALA A 215 1.57 12.24 15.89
N ALA A 216 2.06 11.56 14.84
CA ALA A 216 3.17 10.61 14.90
C ALA A 216 4.55 11.24 14.63
N GLY A 217 4.64 12.55 14.44
CA GLY A 217 5.90 13.25 14.14
C GLY A 217 6.28 13.24 12.65
N LEU A 218 5.36 12.94 11.75
CA LEU A 218 5.56 12.89 10.30
C LEU A 218 4.94 14.14 9.64
N GLU A 219 5.77 15.06 9.15
CA GLU A 219 5.29 16.28 8.50
C GLU A 219 4.97 16.04 7.01
N PRO A 220 3.77 16.40 6.54
CA PRO A 220 3.40 16.25 5.14
C PRO A 220 4.16 17.24 4.26
N VAL A 221 4.82 16.75 3.22
CA VAL A 221 5.56 17.56 2.26
C VAL A 221 4.96 17.57 0.87
N ARG A 222 4.24 16.52 0.49
CA ARG A 222 3.57 16.43 -0.80
C ARG A 222 2.32 15.57 -0.69
N ALA A 223 1.26 16.01 -1.39
CA ALA A 223 0.07 15.20 -1.63
C ALA A 223 -0.34 15.34 -3.10
N GLY A 224 -0.57 14.22 -3.78
CA GLY A 224 -0.93 14.20 -5.20
C GLY A 224 -1.68 12.91 -5.57
N HIS A 225 -1.97 12.72 -6.84
CA HIS A 225 -2.49 11.46 -7.33
C HIS A 225 -1.36 10.44 -7.55
N ALA A 226 -1.58 9.20 -7.14
CA ALA A 226 -0.64 8.10 -7.37
C ALA A 226 -0.52 7.70 -8.84
N GLN A 227 -1.49 8.08 -9.66
CA GLN A 227 -1.53 8.00 -11.12
C GLN A 227 -2.62 8.95 -11.62
N PRO A 228 -2.53 9.49 -12.85
CA PRO A 228 -3.64 10.22 -13.47
C PRO A 228 -4.91 9.37 -13.46
N ARG A 229 -6.01 9.93 -12.97
CA ARG A 229 -7.33 9.25 -12.88
C ARG A 229 -7.38 8.01 -11.96
N ALA A 230 -6.35 7.71 -11.16
CA ALA A 230 -6.42 6.62 -10.19
C ALA A 230 -7.20 7.07 -8.93
N PRO A 231 -8.01 6.19 -8.34
CA PRO A 231 -8.73 6.46 -7.09
C PRO A 231 -7.82 6.35 -5.86
N LEU A 232 -6.54 6.75 -6.02
CA LEU A 232 -5.50 6.69 -4.99
C LEU A 232 -4.74 8.01 -4.92
N ARG A 233 -4.51 8.48 -3.71
CA ARG A 233 -3.61 9.59 -3.39
C ARG A 233 -2.25 9.05 -2.97
N MET A 234 -1.19 9.68 -3.47
CA MET A 234 0.16 9.50 -2.94
C MET A 234 0.44 10.62 -1.94
N LEU A 235 0.86 10.25 -0.75
CA LEU A 235 1.23 11.17 0.33
C LEU A 235 2.70 10.93 0.68
N ILE A 236 3.43 12.02 0.84
CA ILE A 236 4.84 12.01 1.23
C ILE A 236 4.97 12.82 2.52
N PHE A 237 5.63 12.20 3.51
CA PHE A 237 5.90 12.79 4.81
C PHE A 237 7.39 12.71 5.10
N VAL A 238 7.88 13.67 5.89
CA VAL A 238 9.25 13.66 6.41
C VAL A 238 9.19 13.54 7.93
N MET A 239 10.04 12.69 8.51
CA MET A 239 10.16 12.55 9.96
C MET A 239 10.73 13.84 10.56
N SER A 240 10.00 14.44 11.51
CA SER A 240 10.40 15.66 12.21
C SER A 240 11.69 15.46 13.01
N GLY A 241 12.52 16.49 13.09
CA GLY A 241 13.76 16.47 13.89
C GLY A 241 15.06 16.42 13.10
N GLY A 242 15.00 16.50 11.75
CA GLY A 242 16.19 16.59 10.92
C GLY A 242 16.07 17.71 9.89
N THR A 243 16.55 18.92 10.20
CA THR A 243 16.89 19.90 9.16
C THR A 243 18.09 19.35 8.38
N ARG A 244 17.84 18.71 7.24
CA ARG A 244 18.91 18.46 6.26
C ARG A 244 19.34 19.83 5.72
N ALA A 245 20.44 20.38 6.23
CA ALA A 245 21.11 21.49 5.58
C ALA A 245 21.41 21.09 4.12
N GLY A 246 20.84 21.82 3.15
CA GLY A 246 21.24 21.77 1.75
C GLY A 246 20.33 21.08 0.75
N ARG A 247 19.02 20.90 1.01
CA ARG A 247 18.07 20.59 -0.07
C ARG A 247 17.15 21.77 -0.39
N PRO A 248 17.01 22.15 -1.68
CA PRO A 248 16.04 23.18 -2.06
C PRO A 248 14.61 22.72 -1.72
N PRO A 249 13.71 23.65 -1.40
CA PRO A 249 12.29 23.33 -1.19
C PRO A 249 11.75 22.65 -2.45
N LEU A 250 11.03 21.54 -2.24
CA LEU A 250 10.34 20.85 -3.31
C LEU A 250 9.32 21.83 -3.93
N THR A 251 9.56 22.25 -5.17
CA THR A 251 8.63 23.11 -5.92
C THR A 251 7.27 22.42 -5.99
N GLN A 252 6.23 23.15 -5.61
CA GLN A 252 4.85 22.74 -5.86
C GLN A 252 4.66 22.64 -7.36
N GLY A 253 4.60 21.43 -7.89
CA GLY A 253 4.17 21.20 -9.27
C GLY A 253 2.70 21.58 -9.37
N ASN A 254 2.43 22.79 -9.88
CA ASN A 254 1.16 23.12 -10.49
C ASN A 254 1.02 22.24 -11.74
N HIS A 255 0.07 21.31 -11.71
CA HIS A 255 -0.73 20.91 -12.88
C HIS A 255 -1.87 20.00 -12.40
#